data_293d249acc6544348a0eccec0ef5df93
#
_entry.id   293d249acc6544348a0eccec0ef5df93
#
_cell.length_a   1.000
_cell.length_b   1.000
_cell.length_c   1.000
_cell.angle_alpha   90.00
_cell.angle_beta   90.00
_cell.angle_gamma   90.00
#
_symmetry.space_group_name_H-M   'P 1'
#
loop_
_entity.id
_entity.type
_entity.pdbx_description
1 polymer ?
#
loop_
_entity_poly.entity_id
_entity_poly.type
_entity_poly.pdbx_seq_one_letter_code
_entity_poly.pdbx_strand_id
1 'polypeptide(L)'
;YTSAEMSCFMIGDIDVDAIEAQIKKMFSDIPAQPNAAKREYYPVNDNKEPIVLVYQDKEQSNVQALIFNKHEATPDEQKGDMGYLVQNYATTLINNMLNARLNELVQTANPPYIYAATYDDDFFVAKTKDAFTGVVVCKEDAIENGIATLLRETERARQFGFTETEYNRARAEYLRQLESAYNERDKRKNEEYVDEYVRHFLDNEPIPGIENEYAI
;
A
#
# COMPACT_ATOMS: atom_id res chain seq x y z
N TYR A 1 12.65 1.94 22.87
CA TYR A 1 12.09 3.18 22.30
C TYR A 1 12.80 4.36 22.93
N THR A 2 13.19 5.33 22.10
CA THR A 2 13.81 6.57 22.54
C THR A 2 12.95 7.76 22.12
N SER A 3 13.09 8.91 22.79
CA SER A 3 12.38 10.13 22.41
C SER A 3 12.71 10.60 20.98
N ALA A 4 13.88 10.22 20.46
CA ALA A 4 14.30 10.53 19.09
C ALA A 4 13.52 9.73 18.01
N GLU A 5 12.81 8.67 18.39
CA GLU A 5 12.01 7.82 17.49
C GLU A 5 10.50 8.10 17.58
N MET A 6 10.13 9.18 18.29
CA MET A 6 8.73 9.56 18.50
C MET A 6 8.39 10.83 17.75
N SER A 7 7.24 10.84 17.09
CA SER A 7 6.63 12.03 16.52
C SER A 7 5.21 12.19 17.04
N CYS A 8 4.74 13.42 17.15
CA CYS A 8 3.39 13.75 17.57
C CYS A 8 2.77 14.67 16.53
N PHE A 9 1.67 14.23 15.92
CA PHE A 9 0.90 15.00 14.95
C PHE A 9 -0.43 15.40 15.56
N MET A 10 -0.76 16.69 15.55
CA MET A 10 -2.04 17.21 15.99
C MET A 10 -2.64 18.07 14.89
N ILE A 11 -3.80 17.68 14.39
CA ILE A 11 -4.48 18.33 13.28
C ILE A 11 -5.93 18.60 13.68
N GLY A 12 -6.40 19.82 13.43
CA GLY A 12 -7.77 20.22 13.74
C GLY A 12 -7.94 21.74 13.76
N ASP A 13 -9.11 22.17 14.16
CA ASP A 13 -9.38 23.59 14.46
C ASP A 13 -8.80 23.93 15.85
N ILE A 14 -7.50 24.20 15.87
CA ILE A 14 -6.72 24.39 17.09
C ILE A 14 -5.94 25.72 17.05
N ASP A 15 -5.72 26.31 18.22
CA ASP A 15 -4.73 27.36 18.40
C ASP A 15 -3.34 26.72 18.46
N VAL A 16 -2.57 26.87 17.38
CA VAL A 16 -1.25 26.23 17.21
C VAL A 16 -0.29 26.65 18.31
N ASP A 17 -0.24 27.94 18.68
CA ASP A 17 0.68 28.45 19.69
C ASP A 17 0.33 27.90 21.10
N ALA A 18 -0.96 27.82 21.40
CA ALA A 18 -1.42 27.26 22.68
C ALA A 18 -1.11 25.76 22.78
N ILE A 19 -1.33 25.00 21.70
CA ILE A 19 -1.03 23.56 21.68
C ILE A 19 0.49 23.32 21.72
N GLU A 20 1.28 24.08 20.97
CA GLU A 20 2.74 23.99 21.03
C GLU A 20 3.25 24.23 22.46
N ALA A 21 2.74 25.27 23.13
CA ALA A 21 3.10 25.55 24.51
C ALA A 21 2.72 24.40 25.47
N GLN A 22 1.57 23.77 25.28
CA GLN A 22 1.16 22.60 26.05
C GLN A 22 2.05 21.38 25.80
N ILE A 23 2.38 21.08 24.53
CA ILE A 23 3.29 20.00 24.17
C ILE A 23 4.65 20.19 24.84
N LYS A 24 5.22 21.41 24.70
CA LYS A 24 6.49 21.75 25.35
C LYS A 24 6.43 21.56 26.86
N LYS A 25 5.37 22.00 27.51
CA LYS A 25 5.17 21.86 28.96
C LYS A 25 5.04 20.40 29.38
N MET A 26 4.32 19.57 28.61
CA MET A 26 4.07 18.16 28.96
C MET A 26 5.29 17.26 28.72
N PHE A 27 6.11 17.56 27.74
CA PHE A 27 7.19 16.68 27.28
C PHE A 27 8.59 17.22 27.55
N SER A 28 8.74 18.45 28.12
CA SER A 28 10.04 19.05 28.42
C SER A 28 10.88 18.27 29.43
N ASP A 29 10.23 17.47 30.28
CA ASP A 29 10.92 16.64 31.27
C ASP A 29 11.52 15.35 30.67
N ILE A 30 11.20 15.04 29.41
CA ILE A 30 11.80 13.90 28.73
C ILE A 30 13.23 14.26 28.33
N PRO A 31 14.24 13.56 28.86
CA PRO A 31 15.62 13.91 28.57
C PRO A 31 15.96 13.62 27.09
N ALA A 32 16.65 14.55 26.46
CA ALA A 32 17.23 14.31 25.15
C ALA A 32 18.25 13.16 25.22
N GLN A 33 18.23 12.28 24.24
CA GLN A 33 19.19 11.16 24.14
C GLN A 33 20.12 11.37 22.94
N PRO A 34 21.18 12.17 23.08
CA PRO A 34 22.07 12.52 21.96
C PRO A 34 22.82 11.32 21.38
N ASN A 35 22.94 10.24 22.14
CA ASN A 35 23.59 8.99 21.73
C ASN A 35 22.59 7.85 21.55
N ALA A 36 21.33 8.15 21.19
CA ALA A 36 20.35 7.13 20.87
C ALA A 36 20.90 6.20 19.76
N ALA A 37 20.69 4.91 19.93
CA ALA A 37 21.04 3.94 18.89
C ALA A 37 20.30 4.28 17.60
N LYS A 38 20.99 4.17 16.47
CA LYS A 38 20.31 4.29 15.17
C LYS A 38 19.34 3.11 14.99
N ARG A 39 18.21 3.37 14.35
CA ARG A 39 17.28 2.30 13.95
C ARG A 39 18.01 1.33 13.01
N GLU A 40 17.96 0.06 13.34
CA GLU A 40 18.47 -1.02 12.49
C GLU A 40 17.33 -1.61 11.70
N TYR A 41 17.52 -1.75 10.39
CA TYR A 41 16.61 -2.46 9.49
C TYR A 41 17.21 -3.81 9.15
N TYR A 42 16.46 -4.86 9.42
CA TYR A 42 16.90 -6.22 9.15
C TYR A 42 16.52 -6.62 7.73
N PRO A 43 17.48 -7.06 6.89
CA PRO A 43 17.21 -7.43 5.52
C PRO A 43 16.36 -8.70 5.46
N VAL A 44 15.36 -8.68 4.59
CA VAL A 44 14.62 -9.88 4.20
C VAL A 44 15.26 -10.45 2.95
N ASN A 45 15.91 -11.60 3.09
CA ASN A 45 16.60 -12.26 1.97
C ASN A 45 15.60 -12.85 0.96
N ASP A 46 16.06 -12.92 -0.29
CA ASP A 46 15.35 -13.68 -1.32
C ASP A 46 15.50 -15.18 -1.06
N ASN A 47 14.47 -15.92 -1.44
CA ASN A 47 14.48 -17.39 -1.39
C ASN A 47 14.69 -17.96 -2.80
N LYS A 48 15.49 -19.03 -2.93
CA LYS A 48 15.72 -19.73 -4.20
C LYS A 48 14.53 -20.57 -4.61
N GLU A 49 13.89 -21.19 -3.64
CA GLU A 49 12.72 -22.04 -3.82
C GLU A 49 11.50 -21.42 -3.17
N PRO A 50 10.29 -21.67 -3.68
CA PRO A 50 9.06 -21.20 -3.03
C PRO A 50 8.96 -21.70 -1.57
N ILE A 51 8.59 -20.78 -0.67
CA ILE A 51 8.27 -21.14 0.71
C ILE A 51 6.75 -21.30 0.79
N VAL A 52 6.30 -22.47 1.20
CA VAL A 52 4.88 -22.77 1.35
C VAL A 52 4.56 -22.99 2.82
N LEU A 53 3.59 -22.22 3.31
CA LEU A 53 3.04 -22.35 4.66
C LEU A 53 1.56 -22.66 4.56
N VAL A 54 1.12 -23.72 5.25
CA VAL A 54 -0.30 -24.09 5.38
C VAL A 54 -0.69 -24.00 6.84
N TYR A 55 -1.71 -23.22 7.13
CA TYR A 55 -2.27 -23.07 8.46
C TYR A 55 -3.76 -23.40 8.43
N GLN A 56 -4.26 -24.01 9.49
CA GLN A 56 -5.69 -24.35 9.64
C GLN A 56 -6.20 -23.83 10.97
N ASP A 57 -7.38 -23.22 10.94
CA ASP A 57 -8.11 -22.81 12.13
C ASP A 57 -9.56 -23.26 12.00
N LYS A 58 -10.12 -23.80 13.10
CA LYS A 58 -11.50 -24.32 13.12
C LYS A 58 -12.56 -23.23 13.02
N GLU A 59 -12.21 -21.99 13.33
CA GLU A 59 -13.09 -20.84 13.24
C GLU A 59 -13.09 -20.18 11.84
N GLN A 60 -12.18 -20.61 10.97
CA GLN A 60 -12.06 -20.07 9.61
C GLN A 60 -13.15 -20.66 8.72
N SER A 61 -14.02 -19.80 8.20
CA SER A 61 -15.18 -20.19 7.35
C SER A 61 -14.83 -20.27 5.86
N ASN A 62 -13.71 -19.69 5.43
CA ASN A 62 -13.24 -19.67 4.04
C ASN A 62 -11.79 -20.07 3.97
N VAL A 63 -11.37 -20.57 2.82
CA VAL A 63 -9.95 -20.81 2.54
C VAL A 63 -9.37 -19.61 1.83
N GLN A 64 -8.23 -19.12 2.32
CA GLN A 64 -7.52 -17.99 1.72
C GLN A 64 -6.09 -18.41 1.35
N ALA A 65 -5.63 -17.97 0.20
CA ALA A 65 -4.23 -18.05 -0.18
C ALA A 65 -3.68 -16.64 -0.46
N LEU A 66 -2.45 -16.40 0.01
CA LEU A 66 -1.66 -15.23 -0.31
C LEU A 66 -0.39 -15.70 -1.03
N ILE A 67 -0.05 -15.03 -2.11
CA ILE A 67 1.12 -15.32 -2.93
C ILE A 67 1.94 -14.05 -3.00
N PHE A 68 3.16 -14.10 -2.46
CA PHE A 68 4.05 -12.96 -2.38
C PHE A 68 5.21 -13.13 -3.36
N ASN A 69 5.39 -12.17 -4.24
CA ASN A 69 6.56 -12.02 -5.08
C ASN A 69 7.38 -10.85 -4.55
N LYS A 70 8.39 -11.16 -3.74
CA LYS A 70 9.24 -10.15 -3.11
C LYS A 70 10.10 -9.43 -4.13
N HIS A 71 10.29 -8.12 -3.93
CA HIS A 71 11.23 -7.29 -4.64
C HIS A 71 11.85 -6.25 -3.71
N GLU A 72 12.88 -5.54 -4.18
CA GLU A 72 13.52 -4.51 -3.38
C GLU A 72 12.59 -3.33 -3.16
N ALA A 73 12.53 -2.86 -1.91
CA ALA A 73 11.85 -1.62 -1.58
C ALA A 73 12.55 -0.43 -2.26
N THR A 74 11.78 0.58 -2.63
CA THR A 74 12.38 1.80 -3.20
C THR A 74 13.20 2.51 -2.12
N PRO A 75 14.50 2.82 -2.37
CA PRO A 75 15.32 3.57 -1.42
C PRO A 75 14.70 4.92 -1.07
N ASP A 76 14.77 5.32 0.19
CA ASP A 76 14.18 6.56 0.69
C ASP A 76 14.63 7.80 -0.08
N GLU A 77 15.88 7.82 -0.54
CA GLU A 77 16.45 8.92 -1.31
C GLU A 77 15.80 9.11 -2.68
N GLN A 78 15.14 8.07 -3.20
CA GLN A 78 14.49 8.08 -4.51
C GLN A 78 12.99 8.40 -4.42
N LYS A 79 12.40 8.34 -3.24
CA LYS A 79 10.94 8.57 -3.07
C LYS A 79 10.51 10.01 -3.38
N GLY A 80 11.43 10.97 -3.37
CA GLY A 80 11.19 12.36 -3.77
C GLY A 80 11.29 12.64 -5.26
N ASP A 81 11.66 11.65 -6.09
CA ASP A 81 11.93 11.84 -7.50
C ASP A 81 10.68 11.63 -8.37
N MET A 82 10.65 12.30 -9.54
CA MET A 82 9.61 12.07 -10.56
C MET A 82 9.53 10.60 -11.00
N GLY A 83 10.67 9.89 -11.00
CA GLY A 83 10.71 8.46 -11.30
C GLY A 83 9.86 7.62 -10.36
N TYR A 84 9.87 7.93 -9.07
CA TYR A 84 9.04 7.28 -8.08
C TYR A 84 7.54 7.52 -8.31
N LEU A 85 7.16 8.76 -8.63
CA LEU A 85 5.76 9.09 -8.95
C LEU A 85 5.26 8.34 -10.18
N VAL A 86 6.08 8.27 -11.24
CA VAL A 86 5.74 7.52 -12.45
C VAL A 86 5.64 6.02 -12.18
N GLN A 87 6.53 5.46 -11.36
CA GLN A 87 6.49 4.06 -10.95
C GLN A 87 5.21 3.77 -10.16
N ASN A 88 4.86 4.59 -9.17
CA ASN A 88 3.64 4.42 -8.38
C ASN A 88 2.38 4.51 -9.24
N TYR A 89 2.34 5.47 -10.15
CA TYR A 89 1.25 5.58 -11.12
C TYR A 89 1.13 4.29 -11.97
N ALA A 90 2.23 3.81 -12.52
CA ALA A 90 2.23 2.61 -13.34
C ALA A 90 1.80 1.37 -12.54
N THR A 91 2.32 1.19 -11.32
CA THR A 91 1.95 0.10 -10.42
C THR A 91 0.47 0.15 -10.05
N THR A 92 -0.05 1.34 -9.74
CA THR A 92 -1.47 1.55 -9.45
C THR A 92 -2.35 1.15 -10.64
N LEU A 93 -2.02 1.60 -11.85
CA LEU A 93 -2.79 1.24 -13.05
C LEU A 93 -2.72 -0.26 -13.37
N ILE A 94 -1.55 -0.89 -13.21
CA ILE A 94 -1.38 -2.34 -13.41
C ILE A 94 -2.30 -3.10 -12.44
N ASN A 95 -2.26 -2.78 -11.15
CA ASN A 95 -3.12 -3.41 -10.16
C ASN A 95 -4.60 -3.15 -10.44
N ASN A 96 -4.99 -1.93 -10.81
CA ASN A 96 -6.38 -1.60 -11.14
C ASN A 96 -6.90 -2.41 -12.35
N MET A 97 -6.10 -2.53 -13.42
CA MET A 97 -6.48 -3.30 -14.60
C MET A 97 -6.56 -4.80 -14.29
N LEU A 98 -5.60 -5.34 -13.53
CA LEU A 98 -5.59 -6.75 -13.15
C LEU A 98 -6.76 -7.06 -12.21
N ASN A 99 -7.03 -6.21 -11.22
CA ASN A 99 -8.15 -6.34 -10.31
C ASN A 99 -9.50 -6.24 -11.03
N ALA A 100 -9.60 -5.42 -12.09
CA ALA A 100 -10.81 -5.39 -12.93
C ALA A 100 -11.05 -6.74 -13.61
N ARG A 101 -10.02 -7.38 -14.20
CA ARG A 101 -10.12 -8.74 -14.77
C ARG A 101 -10.54 -9.77 -13.73
N LEU A 102 -9.91 -9.73 -12.54
CA LEU A 102 -10.24 -10.64 -11.45
C LEU A 102 -11.68 -10.47 -10.98
N ASN A 103 -12.16 -9.24 -10.90
CA ASN A 103 -13.55 -8.95 -10.53
C ASN A 103 -14.57 -9.37 -11.60
N GLU A 104 -14.23 -9.31 -12.88
CA GLU A 104 -15.10 -9.81 -13.95
C GLU A 104 -15.34 -11.33 -13.81
N LEU A 105 -14.33 -12.09 -13.38
CA LEU A 105 -14.45 -13.54 -13.15
C LEU A 105 -15.38 -13.90 -11.99
N VAL A 106 -15.51 -13.03 -10.98
CA VAL A 106 -16.46 -13.22 -9.88
C VAL A 106 -17.91 -13.13 -10.36
N GLN A 107 -18.17 -12.40 -11.44
CA GLN A 107 -19.52 -12.22 -12.01
C GLN A 107 -19.95 -13.35 -12.95
N THR A 108 -19.10 -14.36 -13.16
CA THR A 108 -19.43 -15.51 -14.01
C THR A 108 -20.41 -16.47 -13.31
N ALA A 109 -21.08 -17.33 -14.09
CA ALA A 109 -22.03 -18.31 -13.53
C ALA A 109 -21.39 -19.29 -12.53
N ASN A 110 -20.11 -19.64 -12.75
CA ASN A 110 -19.31 -20.50 -11.86
C ASN A 110 -18.01 -19.79 -11.52
N PRO A 111 -18.02 -18.86 -10.56
CA PRO A 111 -16.83 -18.09 -10.23
C PRO A 111 -15.74 -18.99 -9.62
N PRO A 112 -14.47 -18.81 -10.00
CA PRO A 112 -13.37 -19.64 -9.50
C PRO A 112 -13.00 -19.35 -8.03
N TYR A 113 -13.49 -18.23 -7.52
CA TYR A 113 -13.23 -17.76 -6.15
C TYR A 113 -14.37 -16.84 -5.68
N ILE A 114 -14.42 -16.55 -4.40
CA ILE A 114 -15.34 -15.55 -3.80
C ILE A 114 -14.79 -14.14 -4.01
N TYR A 115 -13.45 -14.00 -3.85
CA TYR A 115 -12.74 -12.75 -3.99
C TYR A 115 -11.31 -13.02 -4.43
N ALA A 116 -10.76 -12.17 -5.28
CA ALA A 116 -9.36 -12.12 -5.59
C ALA A 116 -8.91 -10.68 -5.86
N ALA A 117 -7.69 -10.36 -5.47
CA ALA A 117 -7.08 -9.06 -5.73
C ALA A 117 -5.55 -9.16 -5.80
N THR A 118 -4.94 -8.12 -6.37
CA THR A 118 -3.50 -7.90 -6.31
C THR A 118 -3.21 -6.50 -5.78
N TYR A 119 -2.09 -6.36 -5.11
CA TYR A 119 -1.54 -5.09 -4.66
C TYR A 119 -0.03 -5.21 -4.53
N ASP A 120 0.64 -4.07 -4.46
CA ASP A 120 2.08 -3.96 -4.25
C ASP A 120 2.30 -3.07 -3.04
N ASP A 121 3.00 -3.57 -2.01
CA ASP A 121 3.16 -2.89 -0.73
C ASP A 121 4.33 -3.51 0.06
N ASP A 122 4.64 -2.96 1.24
CA ASP A 122 5.60 -3.53 2.18
C ASP A 122 5.38 -5.05 2.36
N PHE A 123 6.45 -5.83 2.33
CA PHE A 123 6.37 -7.25 2.66
C PHE A 123 6.16 -7.42 4.17
N PHE A 124 4.91 -7.53 4.60
CA PHE A 124 4.45 -7.48 5.99
C PHE A 124 4.84 -6.16 6.66
N VAL A 125 5.83 -6.21 7.55
CA VAL A 125 6.36 -5.07 8.31
C VAL A 125 7.82 -4.75 7.96
N ALA A 126 8.34 -5.37 6.90
CA ALA A 126 9.73 -5.18 6.49
C ALA A 126 9.90 -3.83 5.78
N LYS A 127 10.91 -3.05 6.20
CA LYS A 127 11.28 -1.79 5.55
C LYS A 127 12.32 -1.96 4.43
N THR A 128 12.77 -3.18 4.20
CA THR A 128 13.83 -3.50 3.23
C THR A 128 13.34 -4.36 2.08
N LYS A 129 12.05 -4.67 2.05
CA LYS A 129 11.48 -5.55 1.03
C LYS A 129 10.00 -5.26 0.83
N ASP A 130 9.62 -5.05 -0.41
CA ASP A 130 8.24 -4.97 -0.86
C ASP A 130 7.80 -6.31 -1.48
N ALA A 131 6.53 -6.45 -1.73
CA ALA A 131 5.99 -7.60 -2.43
C ALA A 131 4.78 -7.25 -3.30
N PHE A 132 4.85 -7.68 -4.55
CA PHE A 132 3.63 -7.85 -5.33
C PHE A 132 2.86 -9.05 -4.79
N THR A 133 1.69 -8.78 -4.24
CA THR A 133 0.88 -9.76 -3.52
C THR A 133 -0.39 -10.07 -4.28
N GLY A 134 -0.65 -11.35 -4.50
CA GLY A 134 -1.94 -11.85 -4.95
C GLY A 134 -2.68 -12.51 -3.79
N VAL A 135 -3.94 -12.14 -3.59
CA VAL A 135 -4.82 -12.76 -2.61
C VAL A 135 -6.00 -13.43 -3.31
N VAL A 136 -6.39 -14.60 -2.84
CA VAL A 136 -7.60 -15.29 -3.30
C VAL A 136 -8.33 -15.90 -2.11
N VAL A 137 -9.65 -15.70 -2.07
CA VAL A 137 -10.56 -16.26 -1.07
C VAL A 137 -11.53 -17.18 -1.75
N CYS A 138 -11.60 -18.44 -1.32
CA CYS A 138 -12.41 -19.50 -1.94
C CYS A 138 -13.29 -20.22 -0.92
N LYS A 139 -14.22 -21.01 -1.43
CA LYS A 139 -14.85 -22.10 -0.67
C LYS A 139 -13.82 -23.20 -0.47
N GLU A 140 -14.06 -24.07 0.52
CA GLU A 140 -13.10 -25.12 0.94
C GLU A 140 -12.56 -25.99 -0.21
N ASP A 141 -13.39 -26.32 -1.18
CA ASP A 141 -13.07 -27.22 -2.29
C ASP A 141 -12.56 -26.52 -3.56
N ALA A 142 -12.46 -25.20 -3.55
CA ALA A 142 -12.16 -24.41 -4.75
C ALA A 142 -10.80 -23.73 -4.75
N ILE A 143 -9.97 -23.93 -3.71
CA ILE A 143 -8.73 -23.16 -3.52
C ILE A 143 -7.71 -23.39 -4.64
N GLU A 144 -7.54 -24.61 -5.12
CA GLU A 144 -6.62 -24.93 -6.20
C GLU A 144 -7.00 -24.22 -7.50
N ASN A 145 -8.31 -24.21 -7.84
CA ASN A 145 -8.83 -23.49 -9.01
C ASN A 145 -8.68 -21.97 -8.84
N GLY A 146 -8.94 -21.47 -7.64
CA GLY A 146 -8.76 -20.06 -7.31
C GLY A 146 -7.32 -19.58 -7.51
N ILE A 147 -6.36 -20.30 -6.92
CA ILE A 147 -4.92 -20.03 -7.07
C ILE A 147 -4.52 -20.12 -8.55
N ALA A 148 -4.90 -21.19 -9.24
CA ALA A 148 -4.56 -21.38 -10.64
C ALA A 148 -5.12 -20.27 -11.54
N THR A 149 -6.31 -19.75 -11.23
CA THR A 149 -6.93 -18.66 -11.97
C THR A 149 -6.23 -17.33 -11.70
N LEU A 150 -5.93 -17.02 -10.43
CA LEU A 150 -5.14 -15.84 -10.05
C LEU A 150 -3.78 -15.83 -10.77
N LEU A 151 -3.03 -16.93 -10.71
CA LEU A 151 -1.73 -17.06 -11.37
C LEU A 151 -1.84 -16.97 -12.89
N ARG A 152 -2.89 -17.53 -13.48
CA ARG A 152 -3.12 -17.45 -14.94
C ARG A 152 -3.37 -16.01 -15.40
N GLU A 153 -4.18 -15.24 -14.70
CA GLU A 153 -4.44 -13.85 -15.06
C GLU A 153 -3.23 -12.96 -14.83
N THR A 154 -2.47 -13.20 -13.76
CA THR A 154 -1.18 -12.51 -13.51
C THR A 154 -0.16 -12.82 -14.62
N GLU A 155 -0.01 -14.10 -14.97
CA GLU A 155 0.90 -14.52 -16.03
C GLU A 155 0.45 -14.03 -17.41
N ARG A 156 -0.85 -13.99 -17.66
CA ARG A 156 -1.41 -13.40 -18.89
C ARG A 156 -1.08 -11.90 -18.98
N ALA A 157 -1.20 -11.16 -17.89
CA ALA A 157 -0.81 -9.76 -17.85
C ALA A 157 0.70 -9.59 -18.09
N ARG A 158 1.53 -10.45 -17.49
CA ARG A 158 2.98 -10.43 -17.68
C ARG A 158 3.40 -10.71 -19.13
N GLN A 159 2.76 -11.67 -19.82
CA GLN A 159 3.13 -12.07 -21.18
C GLN A 159 2.55 -11.16 -22.26
N PHE A 160 1.33 -10.71 -22.11
CA PHE A 160 0.57 -10.04 -23.15
C PHE A 160 0.18 -8.59 -22.82
N GLY A 161 0.42 -8.17 -21.56
CA GLY A 161 0.05 -6.85 -21.08
C GLY A 161 -1.46 -6.66 -20.99
N PHE A 162 -1.87 -5.42 -21.20
CA PHE A 162 -3.25 -4.97 -21.16
C PHE A 162 -3.65 -4.35 -22.49
N THR A 163 -4.94 -4.37 -22.79
CA THR A 163 -5.47 -3.70 -23.98
C THR A 163 -5.55 -2.19 -23.77
N GLU A 164 -5.57 -1.45 -24.88
CA GLU A 164 -5.77 0.00 -24.84
C GLU A 164 -7.07 0.40 -24.11
N THR A 165 -8.13 -0.40 -24.28
CA THR A 165 -9.41 -0.16 -23.62
C THR A 165 -9.31 -0.31 -22.09
N GLU A 166 -8.60 -1.33 -21.60
CA GLU A 166 -8.35 -1.52 -20.16
C GLU A 166 -7.55 -0.34 -19.60
N TYR A 167 -6.48 0.05 -20.28
CA TYR A 167 -5.66 1.19 -19.88
C TYR A 167 -6.46 2.49 -19.86
N ASN A 168 -7.20 2.80 -20.91
CA ASN A 168 -8.00 4.03 -20.97
C ASN A 168 -9.06 4.09 -19.87
N ARG A 169 -9.68 2.96 -19.53
CA ARG A 169 -10.64 2.85 -18.41
C ARG A 169 -9.96 3.10 -17.07
N ALA A 170 -8.86 2.40 -16.80
CA ALA A 170 -8.13 2.55 -15.54
C ALA A 170 -7.57 3.97 -15.37
N ARG A 171 -7.02 4.56 -16.44
CA ARG A 171 -6.55 5.94 -16.45
C ARG A 171 -7.67 6.94 -16.19
N ALA A 172 -8.81 6.80 -16.85
CA ALA A 172 -9.94 7.70 -16.66
C ALA A 172 -10.49 7.63 -15.22
N GLU A 173 -10.54 6.44 -14.64
CA GLU A 173 -10.95 6.26 -13.24
C GLU A 173 -9.95 6.88 -12.28
N TYR A 174 -8.65 6.69 -12.50
CA TYR A 174 -7.60 7.30 -11.68
C TYR A 174 -7.68 8.83 -11.72
N LEU A 175 -7.79 9.42 -12.90
CA LEU A 175 -7.93 10.88 -13.07
C LEU A 175 -9.21 11.41 -12.41
N ARG A 176 -10.32 10.68 -12.53
CA ARG A 176 -11.58 11.05 -11.87
C ARG A 176 -11.44 11.05 -10.34
N GLN A 177 -10.69 10.11 -9.77
CA GLN A 177 -10.42 10.06 -8.33
C GLN A 177 -9.57 11.25 -7.88
N LEU A 178 -8.52 11.59 -8.63
CA LEU A 178 -7.70 12.78 -8.37
C LEU A 178 -8.51 14.07 -8.48
N GLU A 179 -9.34 14.21 -9.51
CA GLU A 179 -10.23 15.38 -9.69
C GLU A 179 -11.23 15.50 -8.53
N SER A 180 -11.81 14.38 -8.08
CA SER A 180 -12.71 14.36 -6.94
C SER A 180 -11.97 14.79 -5.66
N ALA A 181 -10.79 14.25 -5.40
CA ALA A 181 -9.97 14.61 -4.25
C ALA A 181 -9.58 16.10 -4.27
N TYR A 182 -9.21 16.63 -5.45
CA TYR A 182 -8.90 18.04 -5.62
C TYR A 182 -10.12 18.94 -5.37
N ASN A 183 -11.29 18.59 -5.90
CA ASN A 183 -12.51 19.37 -5.72
C ASN A 183 -13.03 19.34 -4.28
N GLU A 184 -12.74 18.28 -3.55
CA GLU A 184 -13.16 18.09 -2.15
C GLU A 184 -12.07 18.39 -1.12
N ARG A 185 -10.91 18.92 -1.53
CA ARG A 185 -9.75 19.16 -0.65
C ARG A 185 -10.07 19.97 0.60
N ASP A 186 -10.99 20.93 0.50
CA ASP A 186 -11.43 21.76 1.64
C ASP A 186 -12.35 21.01 2.63
N LYS A 187 -12.78 19.77 2.27
CA LYS A 187 -13.62 18.91 3.09
C LYS A 187 -12.87 17.70 3.62
N ARG A 188 -11.57 17.63 3.36
CA ARG A 188 -10.71 16.55 3.77
C ARG A 188 -10.75 16.41 5.30
N LYS A 189 -10.83 15.16 5.79
CA LYS A 189 -10.86 14.89 7.22
C LYS A 189 -9.47 15.04 7.83
N ASN A 190 -9.42 15.46 9.09
CA ASN A 190 -8.16 15.59 9.83
C ASN A 190 -7.36 14.28 9.88
N GLU A 191 -8.06 13.14 9.96
CA GLU A 191 -7.48 11.80 9.96
C GLU A 191 -6.62 11.52 8.72
N GLU A 192 -7.07 11.93 7.55
CA GLU A 192 -6.34 11.75 6.29
C GLU A 192 -5.00 12.52 6.27
N TYR A 193 -4.96 13.71 6.89
CA TYR A 193 -3.71 14.45 7.06
C TYR A 193 -2.77 13.78 8.07
N VAL A 194 -3.33 13.22 9.16
CA VAL A 194 -2.52 12.48 10.13
C VAL A 194 -1.87 11.29 9.47
N ASP A 195 -2.62 10.50 8.69
CA ASP A 195 -2.11 9.32 7.97
C ASP A 195 -0.99 9.69 6.99
N GLU A 196 -1.14 10.81 6.28
CA GLU A 196 -0.12 11.31 5.35
C GLU A 196 1.18 11.69 6.07
N TYR A 197 1.08 12.43 7.18
CA TYR A 197 2.26 12.81 7.97
C TYR A 197 2.91 11.63 8.69
N VAL A 198 2.13 10.65 9.12
CA VAL A 198 2.65 9.41 9.72
C VAL A 198 3.44 8.61 8.70
N ARG A 199 2.94 8.44 7.47
CA ARG A 199 3.69 7.77 6.40
C ARG A 199 4.97 8.53 6.03
N HIS A 200 4.90 9.86 5.96
CA HIS A 200 6.10 10.66 5.75
C HIS A 200 7.15 10.43 6.84
N PHE A 201 6.74 10.40 8.10
CA PHE A 201 7.65 10.19 9.23
C PHE A 201 8.24 8.77 9.27
N LEU A 202 7.41 7.76 8.97
CA LEU A 202 7.82 6.35 9.05
C LEU A 202 8.57 5.86 7.80
N ASP A 203 8.16 6.33 6.63
CA ASP A 203 8.52 5.75 5.34
C ASP A 203 9.13 6.75 4.37
N ASN A 204 9.36 7.99 4.85
CA ASN A 204 9.91 9.09 4.06
C ASN A 204 9.11 9.37 2.76
N GLU A 205 7.81 9.06 2.75
CA GLU A 205 6.94 9.38 1.63
C GLU A 205 6.83 10.89 1.43
N PRO A 206 6.89 11.40 0.20
CA PRO A 206 6.70 12.82 -0.06
C PRO A 206 5.28 13.27 0.28
N ILE A 207 5.13 14.52 0.70
CA ILE A 207 3.83 15.17 0.95
C ILE A 207 3.66 16.30 -0.09
N PRO A 208 3.33 16.00 -1.34
CA PRO A 208 3.20 17.01 -2.39
C PRO A 208 1.96 17.90 -2.21
N GLY A 209 0.92 17.39 -1.56
CA GLY A 209 -0.40 17.98 -1.50
C GLY A 209 -1.20 17.77 -2.79
N ILE A 210 -2.53 17.69 -2.65
CA ILE A 210 -3.41 17.32 -3.76
C ILE A 210 -3.37 18.30 -4.94
N GLU A 211 -3.06 19.59 -4.69
CA GLU A 211 -2.89 20.59 -5.74
C GLU A 211 -1.73 20.25 -6.68
N ASN A 212 -0.62 19.79 -6.12
CA ASN A 212 0.55 19.38 -6.90
C ASN A 212 0.33 18.01 -7.55
N GLU A 213 -0.26 17.06 -6.84
CA GLU A 213 -0.60 15.73 -7.42
C GLU A 213 -1.55 15.86 -8.61
N TYR A 214 -2.53 16.77 -8.54
CA TYR A 214 -3.48 17.00 -9.63
C TYR A 214 -2.86 17.75 -10.81
N ALA A 215 -1.81 18.54 -10.57
CA ALA A 215 -1.12 19.33 -11.60
C ALA A 215 -0.08 18.54 -12.41
N ILE A 216 0.38 17.41 -11.91
CA ILE A 216 1.36 16.51 -12.57
C ILE A 216 0.65 15.53 -13.49
#